data_a74dca47b2857787190e4b570880521a
#
_entry.id   a74dca47b2857787190e4b570880521a
#
_cell.length_a   1.000
_cell.length_b   1.000
_cell.length_c   1.000
_cell.angle_alpha   90.00
_cell.angle_beta   90.00
_cell.angle_gamma   90.00
#
_symmetry.space_group_name_H-M   'P 1'
#
loop_
_entity.id
_entity.type
_entity.pdbx_description
1 polymer ?
#
loop_
_entity_poly.entity_id
_entity_poly.type
_entity_poly.pdbx_seq_one_letter_code
_entity_poly.pdbx_strand_id
1 'polypeptide(L)'
;ADVLDMTPFKSNIALLTRDSVVVLNSSAKEVARLEHNYSDPDMAVYKGRALVYDRTSGDFTLMNSSKILGDGNTGSPIYTAAMGKDGTIAFSLKTSAAQSELCVYNHKLEKIFAWECAQEKIFDISIAPNGKSAALILVGSENAVTYSRLVVLSFKKDNPVVTDIKYDNTLLFDVIYNSSTSIIAYSTDFKKKKKKKGHKEDYSFGSNTLAHE
;
A
#
# COMPACT_ATOMS: atom_id res chain seq x y z
N ALA A 1 -0.67 25.80 -5.23
CA ALA A 1 0.03 24.74 -4.48
C ALA A 1 0.38 23.61 -5.45
N ASP A 2 1.59 23.07 -5.30
CA ASP A 2 2.02 21.94 -6.13
C ASP A 2 1.25 20.69 -5.70
N VAL A 3 0.63 20.00 -6.64
CA VAL A 3 -0.06 18.72 -6.41
C VAL A 3 1.00 17.62 -6.37
N LEU A 4 1.08 16.90 -5.24
CA LEU A 4 2.00 15.78 -5.03
C LEU A 4 1.39 14.46 -5.48
N ASP A 5 0.08 14.28 -5.25
CA ASP A 5 -0.67 13.09 -5.66
C ASP A 5 -2.12 13.43 -5.97
N MET A 6 -2.74 12.60 -6.80
CA MET A 6 -4.13 12.72 -7.21
C MET A 6 -4.78 11.34 -7.30
N THR A 7 -5.80 11.10 -6.49
CA THR A 7 -6.41 9.78 -6.37
C THR A 7 -7.95 9.86 -6.39
N PRO A 8 -8.65 8.92 -7.03
CA PRO A 8 -10.10 8.83 -6.98
C PRO A 8 -10.63 8.73 -5.54
N PHE A 9 -11.60 9.56 -5.18
CA PHE A 9 -12.18 9.66 -3.85
C PHE A 9 -13.71 9.50 -3.94
N LYS A 10 -14.18 8.25 -4.06
CA LYS A 10 -15.58 7.92 -4.38
C LYS A 10 -15.99 8.50 -5.75
N SER A 11 -16.91 9.44 -5.81
CA SER A 11 -17.32 10.18 -7.03
C SER A 11 -16.54 11.48 -7.24
N ASN A 12 -15.58 11.76 -6.37
CA ASN A 12 -14.75 12.96 -6.34
C ASN A 12 -13.29 12.60 -6.62
N ILE A 13 -12.40 13.59 -6.53
CA ILE A 13 -10.94 13.43 -6.61
C ILE A 13 -10.34 14.05 -5.35
N ALA A 14 -9.43 13.32 -4.70
CA ALA A 14 -8.57 13.87 -3.65
C ALA A 14 -7.24 14.30 -4.26
N LEU A 15 -6.81 15.50 -3.93
CA LEU A 15 -5.52 16.08 -4.30
C LEU A 15 -4.70 16.23 -3.04
N LEU A 16 -3.52 15.63 -2.99
CA LEU A 16 -2.53 15.87 -1.95
C LEU A 16 -1.61 17.02 -2.39
N THR A 17 -1.42 17.98 -1.52
CA THR A 17 -0.43 19.05 -1.66
C THR A 17 0.56 19.01 -0.51
N ARG A 18 1.52 19.95 -0.45
CA ARG A 18 2.50 20.02 0.64
C ARG A 18 1.88 20.35 1.99
N ASP A 19 0.73 21.01 2.01
CA ASP A 19 0.10 21.58 3.20
C ASP A 19 -1.36 21.19 3.38
N SER A 20 -1.93 20.47 2.41
CA SER A 20 -3.35 20.10 2.48
C SER A 20 -3.74 18.90 1.63
N VAL A 21 -4.86 18.29 1.99
CA VAL A 21 -5.63 17.43 1.08
C VAL A 21 -6.91 18.15 0.71
N VAL A 22 -7.14 18.28 -0.59
CA VAL A 22 -8.32 18.95 -1.15
C VAL A 22 -9.16 17.94 -1.90
N VAL A 23 -10.44 17.85 -1.59
CA VAL A 23 -11.39 17.00 -2.31
C VAL A 23 -12.22 17.87 -3.26
N LEU A 24 -12.12 17.56 -4.55
CA LEU A 24 -12.87 18.24 -5.61
C LEU A 24 -13.97 17.33 -6.15
N ASN A 25 -15.16 17.89 -6.42
CA ASN A 25 -16.23 17.20 -7.12
C ASN A 25 -16.02 17.23 -8.65
N SER A 26 -16.96 16.63 -9.40
CA SER A 26 -16.93 16.57 -10.86
C SER A 26 -16.98 17.94 -11.56
N SER A 27 -17.39 18.99 -10.86
CA SER A 27 -17.38 20.38 -11.36
C SER A 27 -16.13 21.15 -10.91
N ALA A 28 -15.09 20.45 -10.44
CA ALA A 28 -13.86 21.02 -9.89
C ALA A 28 -14.08 21.96 -8.69
N LYS A 29 -15.23 21.86 -8.02
CA LYS A 29 -15.51 22.62 -6.80
C LYS A 29 -14.98 21.87 -5.58
N GLU A 30 -14.29 22.59 -4.69
CA GLU A 30 -13.86 22.08 -3.41
C GLU A 30 -15.07 21.71 -2.53
N VAL A 31 -15.07 20.46 -2.03
CA VAL A 31 -16.12 19.92 -1.15
C VAL A 31 -15.60 19.52 0.22
N ALA A 32 -14.27 19.35 0.36
CA ALA A 32 -13.61 19.13 1.64
C ALA A 32 -12.14 19.56 1.54
N ARG A 33 -11.59 19.96 2.68
CA ARG A 33 -10.16 20.28 2.86
C ARG A 33 -9.69 19.79 4.22
N LEU A 34 -8.50 19.22 4.24
CA LEU A 34 -7.71 18.94 5.45
C LEU A 34 -6.39 19.68 5.31
N GLU A 35 -6.12 20.61 6.20
CA GLU A 35 -4.78 21.22 6.31
C GLU A 35 -3.91 20.36 7.22
N HIS A 36 -2.64 20.24 6.87
CA HIS A 36 -1.62 19.53 7.63
C HIS A 36 -0.27 20.26 7.57
N ASN A 37 0.64 19.91 8.47
CA ASN A 37 2.01 20.43 8.55
C ASN A 37 3.05 19.31 8.39
N TYR A 38 2.71 18.26 7.66
CA TYR A 38 3.57 17.10 7.44
C TYR A 38 4.78 17.47 6.57
N SER A 39 5.94 16.97 6.94
CA SER A 39 7.21 17.28 6.26
C SER A 39 7.37 16.53 4.94
N ASP A 40 6.91 15.28 4.89
CA ASP A 40 6.94 14.42 3.71
C ASP A 40 5.57 13.70 3.61
N PRO A 41 4.51 14.44 3.21
CA PRO A 41 3.15 13.90 3.17
C PRO A 41 2.96 12.89 2.05
N ASP A 42 2.20 11.85 2.36
CA ASP A 42 1.73 10.87 1.39
C ASP A 42 0.29 10.47 1.74
N MET A 43 -0.42 9.80 0.83
CA MET A 43 -1.84 9.55 0.98
C MET A 43 -2.23 8.16 0.48
N ALA A 44 -3.05 7.45 1.27
CA ALA A 44 -3.77 6.27 0.82
C ALA A 44 -5.27 6.52 0.83
N VAL A 45 -5.97 6.13 -0.24
CA VAL A 45 -7.41 6.38 -0.38
C VAL A 45 -8.17 5.09 -0.61
N TYR A 46 -9.31 4.96 0.06
CA TYR A 46 -10.25 3.88 -0.18
C TYR A 46 -11.69 4.37 -0.06
N LYS A 47 -12.45 4.33 -1.17
CA LYS A 47 -13.91 4.59 -1.24
C LYS A 47 -14.40 5.81 -0.45
N GLY A 48 -13.75 6.97 -0.60
CA GLY A 48 -14.17 8.22 0.04
C GLY A 48 -13.68 8.38 1.48
N ARG A 49 -12.65 7.63 1.87
CA ARG A 49 -11.80 7.89 3.00
C ARG A 49 -10.38 8.13 2.53
N ALA A 50 -9.68 9.08 3.11
CA ALA A 50 -8.27 9.33 2.88
C ALA A 50 -7.52 9.20 4.21
N LEU A 51 -6.43 8.46 4.17
CA LEU A 51 -5.41 8.41 5.18
C LEU A 51 -4.25 9.26 4.68
N VAL A 52 -4.01 10.36 5.33
CA VAL A 52 -2.88 11.26 5.05
C VAL A 52 -1.85 11.03 6.13
N TYR A 53 -0.59 10.86 5.77
CA TYR A 53 0.44 10.52 6.73
C TYR A 53 1.76 11.20 6.41
N ASP A 54 2.55 11.48 7.45
CA ASP A 54 3.93 11.96 7.32
C ASP A 54 4.89 10.78 7.33
N ARG A 55 5.62 10.61 6.25
CA ARG A 55 6.60 9.53 6.09
C ARG A 55 7.80 9.68 7.03
N THR A 56 8.04 10.86 7.57
CA THR A 56 9.20 11.14 8.45
C THR A 56 8.88 11.03 9.93
N SER A 57 7.74 11.53 10.38
CA SER A 57 7.36 11.57 11.81
C SER A 57 6.50 10.38 12.23
N GLY A 58 5.81 9.74 11.30
CA GLY A 58 4.84 8.70 11.58
C GLY A 58 3.45 9.23 11.99
N ASP A 59 3.22 10.54 11.93
CA ASP A 59 1.91 11.14 12.16
C ASP A 59 0.95 10.79 11.02
N PHE A 60 -0.31 10.60 11.35
CA PHE A 60 -1.34 10.35 10.34
C PHE A 60 -2.69 10.91 10.75
N THR A 61 -3.50 11.25 9.75
CA THR A 61 -4.90 11.68 9.91
C THR A 61 -5.78 10.91 8.94
N LEU A 62 -6.87 10.35 9.45
CA LEU A 62 -7.92 9.70 8.67
C LEU A 62 -9.10 10.65 8.52
N MET A 63 -9.56 10.86 7.28
CA MET A 63 -10.68 11.74 6.97
C MET A 63 -11.68 11.12 5.99
N ASN A 64 -12.87 11.68 5.94
CA ASN A 64 -13.79 11.54 4.82
C ASN A 64 -14.17 12.94 4.28
N SER A 65 -15.11 13.02 3.33
CA SER A 65 -15.55 14.30 2.76
C SER A 65 -16.28 15.24 3.73
N SER A 66 -16.55 14.81 4.97
CA SER A 66 -17.35 15.58 5.92
C SER A 66 -16.60 15.92 7.20
N LYS A 67 -15.62 15.10 7.60
CA LYS A 67 -14.92 15.27 8.88
C LYS A 67 -13.64 14.44 8.98
N ILE A 68 -12.79 14.82 9.94
CA ILE A 68 -11.73 13.96 10.47
C ILE A 68 -12.38 12.80 11.22
N LEU A 69 -11.93 11.57 10.94
CA LEU A 69 -12.39 10.34 11.57
C LEU A 69 -11.50 9.90 12.72
N GLY A 70 -10.26 10.35 12.72
CA GLY A 70 -9.25 10.09 13.74
C GLY A 70 -7.86 10.48 13.28
N ASP A 71 -6.95 10.52 14.19
CA ASP A 71 -5.54 10.82 13.98
C ASP A 71 -4.69 9.98 14.94
N GLY A 72 -3.41 9.94 14.72
CA GLY A 72 -2.47 9.23 15.58
C GLY A 72 -1.03 9.34 15.08
N ASN A 73 -0.16 8.59 15.78
CA ASN A 73 1.24 8.46 15.43
C ASN A 73 1.67 7.00 15.56
N THR A 74 2.39 6.49 14.57
CA THR A 74 2.87 5.09 14.55
C THR A 74 4.08 4.85 15.44
N GLY A 75 4.72 5.90 15.94
CA GLY A 75 5.97 5.87 16.72
C GLY A 75 7.22 5.63 15.86
N SER A 76 7.09 5.52 14.55
CA SER A 76 8.18 5.27 13.61
C SER A 76 7.87 5.88 12.24
N PRO A 77 8.89 6.24 11.45
CA PRO A 77 8.71 6.69 10.07
C PRO A 77 7.95 5.67 9.23
N ILE A 78 7.06 6.16 8.37
CA ILE A 78 6.20 5.35 7.50
C ILE A 78 6.84 5.24 6.11
N TYR A 79 7.04 4.03 5.60
CA TYR A 79 7.46 3.82 4.23
C TYR A 79 6.30 3.96 3.25
N THR A 80 5.20 3.30 3.55
CA THR A 80 3.96 3.31 2.77
C THR A 80 2.78 2.89 3.64
N ALA A 81 1.56 3.18 3.19
CA ALA A 81 0.34 2.76 3.86
C ALA A 81 -0.73 2.30 2.85
N ALA A 82 -1.63 1.46 3.31
CA ALA A 82 -2.79 1.02 2.55
C ALA A 82 -4.05 1.01 3.41
N MET A 83 -5.19 1.18 2.75
CA MET A 83 -6.51 1.11 3.37
C MET A 83 -7.33 -0.05 2.81
N GLY A 84 -8.06 -0.74 3.68
CA GLY A 84 -8.99 -1.81 3.32
C GLY A 84 -10.45 -1.37 3.34
N LYS A 85 -11.30 -2.27 2.84
CA LYS A 85 -12.74 -2.03 2.64
C LYS A 85 -13.49 -1.70 3.93
N ASP A 86 -13.13 -2.32 5.02
CA ASP A 86 -13.78 -2.23 6.34
C ASP A 86 -13.20 -1.14 7.24
N GLY A 87 -12.28 -0.32 6.70
CA GLY A 87 -11.54 0.70 7.45
C GLY A 87 -10.27 0.17 8.11
N THR A 88 -9.85 -1.05 7.78
CA THR A 88 -8.52 -1.56 8.14
C THR A 88 -7.45 -0.69 7.50
N ILE A 89 -6.41 -0.35 8.26
CA ILE A 89 -5.26 0.42 7.81
C ILE A 89 -4.02 -0.42 8.05
N ALA A 90 -3.12 -0.47 7.07
CA ALA A 90 -1.83 -1.11 7.20
C ALA A 90 -0.71 -0.10 6.90
N PHE A 91 0.29 -0.06 7.75
CA PHE A 91 1.50 0.75 7.59
C PHE A 91 2.72 -0.15 7.44
N SER A 92 3.59 0.18 6.51
CA SER A 92 4.98 -0.27 6.49
C SER A 92 5.84 0.74 7.23
N LEU A 93 6.45 0.32 8.32
CA LEU A 93 7.22 1.19 9.20
C LEU A 93 8.73 0.91 9.09
N LYS A 94 9.53 1.97 9.22
CA LYS A 94 10.97 1.86 9.45
C LYS A 94 11.21 1.64 10.94
N THR A 95 11.89 0.59 11.31
CA THR A 95 12.21 0.29 12.73
C THR A 95 13.70 0.18 12.96
N SER A 96 14.13 0.22 14.22
CA SER A 96 15.52 -0.03 14.62
C SER A 96 15.79 -1.52 14.82
N ALA A 97 14.77 -2.33 15.04
CA ALA A 97 14.88 -3.77 15.35
C ALA A 97 14.90 -4.64 14.08
N ALA A 98 14.29 -4.15 12.98
CA ALA A 98 14.17 -4.86 11.71
C ALA A 98 14.27 -3.87 10.53
N GLN A 99 14.45 -4.38 9.31
CA GLN A 99 14.47 -3.53 8.12
C GLN A 99 13.11 -2.83 7.88
N SER A 100 12.03 -3.53 8.17
CA SER A 100 10.69 -2.98 8.17
C SER A 100 9.73 -3.76 9.07
N GLU A 101 8.62 -3.14 9.44
CA GLU A 101 7.52 -3.76 10.19
C GLU A 101 6.20 -3.44 9.52
N LEU A 102 5.34 -4.44 9.34
CA LEU A 102 3.94 -4.23 9.01
C LEU A 102 3.16 -4.05 10.30
N CYS A 103 2.45 -2.91 10.44
CA CYS A 103 1.49 -2.67 11.50
C CYS A 103 0.09 -2.54 10.92
N VAL A 104 -0.87 -3.28 11.46
CA VAL A 104 -2.27 -3.24 10.98
C VAL A 104 -3.18 -2.76 12.10
N TYR A 105 -4.04 -1.81 11.76
CA TYR A 105 -5.04 -1.21 12.65
C TYR A 105 -6.44 -1.49 12.13
N ASN A 106 -7.39 -1.69 13.04
CA ASN A 106 -8.80 -1.78 12.69
C ASN A 106 -9.43 -0.38 12.47
N HIS A 107 -10.72 -0.35 12.14
CA HIS A 107 -11.47 0.90 11.91
C HIS A 107 -11.59 1.82 13.14
N LYS A 108 -11.23 1.33 14.34
CA LYS A 108 -11.18 2.11 15.59
C LYS A 108 -9.77 2.64 15.90
N LEU A 109 -8.82 2.44 14.99
CA LEU A 109 -7.40 2.76 15.17
C LEU A 109 -6.73 1.95 16.29
N GLU A 110 -7.23 0.74 16.58
CA GLU A 110 -6.59 -0.21 17.49
C GLU A 110 -5.64 -1.11 16.69
N LYS A 111 -4.39 -1.27 17.16
CA LYS A 111 -3.40 -2.17 16.51
C LYS A 111 -3.85 -3.61 16.70
N ILE A 112 -4.12 -4.32 15.63
CA ILE A 112 -4.62 -5.70 15.63
C ILE A 112 -3.59 -6.73 15.17
N PHE A 113 -2.54 -6.30 14.46
CA PHE A 113 -1.51 -7.20 13.94
C PHE A 113 -0.20 -6.45 13.76
N ALA A 114 0.91 -7.16 13.95
CA ALA A 114 2.25 -6.70 13.59
C ALA A 114 3.08 -7.88 13.05
N TRP A 115 3.94 -7.58 12.08
CA TRP A 115 4.87 -8.56 11.51
C TRP A 115 6.18 -7.87 11.12
N GLU A 116 7.29 -8.36 11.66
CA GLU A 116 8.62 -7.83 11.40
C GLU A 116 9.25 -8.52 10.19
N CYS A 117 9.89 -7.73 9.33
CA CYS A 117 10.70 -8.20 8.22
C CYS A 117 12.16 -7.79 8.45
N ALA A 118 13.02 -8.77 8.77
CA ALA A 118 14.37 -8.52 9.22
C ALA A 118 15.31 -8.01 8.11
N GLN A 119 15.11 -8.42 6.88
CA GLN A 119 16.07 -8.24 5.77
C GLN A 119 15.58 -7.37 4.64
N GLU A 120 14.26 -7.27 4.43
CA GLU A 120 13.68 -6.55 3.31
C GLU A 120 12.84 -5.36 3.78
N LYS A 121 12.73 -4.38 2.90
CA LYS A 121 11.78 -3.29 3.03
C LYS A 121 10.43 -3.73 2.48
N ILE A 122 9.37 -3.55 3.25
CA ILE A 122 7.99 -3.64 2.75
C ILE A 122 7.75 -2.42 1.88
N PHE A 123 7.69 -2.63 0.56
CA PHE A 123 7.66 -1.58 -0.44
C PHE A 123 6.22 -1.19 -0.81
N ASP A 124 5.32 -2.17 -0.89
CA ASP A 124 3.92 -1.95 -1.21
C ASP A 124 3.01 -2.93 -0.46
N ILE A 125 1.75 -2.53 -0.25
CA ILE A 125 0.75 -3.24 0.56
C ILE A 125 -0.60 -3.19 -0.14
N SER A 126 -1.26 -4.33 -0.25
CA SER A 126 -2.69 -4.42 -0.59
C SER A 126 -3.44 -5.20 0.47
N ILE A 127 -4.52 -4.64 1.00
CA ILE A 127 -5.38 -5.31 1.99
C ILE A 127 -6.46 -6.10 1.25
N ALA A 128 -6.65 -7.36 1.64
CA ALA A 128 -7.70 -8.20 1.07
C ALA A 128 -9.10 -7.60 1.27
N PRO A 129 -10.05 -7.82 0.36
CA PRO A 129 -11.42 -7.30 0.46
C PRO A 129 -12.17 -7.70 1.73
N ASN A 130 -11.74 -8.77 2.40
CA ASN A 130 -12.32 -9.25 3.67
C ASN A 130 -11.66 -8.65 4.92
N GLY A 131 -10.62 -7.81 4.77
CA GLY A 131 -9.89 -7.17 5.87
C GLY A 131 -9.06 -8.12 6.75
N LYS A 132 -8.85 -9.39 6.35
CA LYS A 132 -8.22 -10.42 7.20
C LYS A 132 -6.82 -10.83 6.78
N SER A 133 -6.33 -10.29 5.69
CA SER A 133 -5.02 -10.57 5.12
C SER A 133 -4.48 -9.38 4.33
N ALA A 134 -3.19 -9.38 4.07
CA ALA A 134 -2.53 -8.44 3.18
C ALA A 134 -1.57 -9.16 2.23
N ALA A 135 -1.47 -8.67 1.01
CA ALA A 135 -0.39 -8.98 0.08
C ALA A 135 0.65 -7.87 0.15
N LEU A 136 1.92 -8.26 0.21
CA LEU A 136 3.04 -7.36 0.37
C LEU A 136 4.04 -7.56 -0.77
N ILE A 137 4.61 -6.48 -1.25
CA ILE A 137 5.87 -6.52 -1.98
C ILE A 137 7.00 -6.19 -1.01
N LEU A 138 7.95 -7.10 -0.89
CA LEU A 138 9.19 -6.90 -0.17
C LEU A 138 10.31 -6.71 -1.18
N VAL A 139 11.20 -5.77 -0.91
CA VAL A 139 12.39 -5.52 -1.73
C VAL A 139 13.64 -5.64 -0.86
N GLY A 140 14.56 -6.46 -1.32
CA GLY A 140 15.85 -6.68 -0.69
C GLY A 140 16.99 -6.73 -1.70
N SER A 141 18.22 -6.86 -1.19
CA SER A 141 19.39 -7.13 -2.01
C SER A 141 20.26 -8.19 -1.38
N GLU A 142 20.80 -9.08 -2.21
CA GLU A 142 21.72 -10.15 -1.83
C GLU A 142 22.87 -10.17 -2.83
N ASN A 143 24.11 -10.13 -2.34
CA ASN A 143 25.32 -10.04 -3.18
C ASN A 143 25.25 -8.91 -4.25
N ALA A 144 24.75 -7.74 -3.84
CA ALA A 144 24.53 -6.56 -4.69
C ALA A 144 23.49 -6.77 -5.82
N VAL A 145 22.71 -7.82 -5.76
CA VAL A 145 21.61 -8.11 -6.69
C VAL A 145 20.29 -7.84 -6.00
N THR A 146 19.45 -6.99 -6.59
CA THR A 146 18.12 -6.70 -6.08
C THR A 146 17.17 -7.85 -6.38
N TYR A 147 16.34 -8.18 -5.40
CA TYR A 147 15.23 -9.14 -5.56
C TYR A 147 13.96 -8.58 -4.94
N SER A 148 12.83 -9.14 -5.34
CA SER A 148 11.55 -8.89 -4.72
C SER A 148 10.94 -10.19 -4.19
N ARG A 149 10.10 -10.06 -3.16
CA ARG A 149 9.25 -11.16 -2.69
C ARG A 149 7.79 -10.70 -2.68
N LEU A 150 6.91 -11.56 -3.13
CA LEU A 150 5.47 -11.43 -2.94
C LEU A 150 5.09 -12.29 -1.74
N VAL A 151 4.67 -11.65 -0.66
CA VAL A 151 4.27 -12.31 0.58
C VAL A 151 2.81 -12.04 0.87
N VAL A 152 2.05 -13.08 1.19
CA VAL A 152 0.68 -12.94 1.67
C VAL A 152 0.63 -13.31 3.14
N LEU A 153 0.14 -12.39 3.96
CA LEU A 153 -0.02 -12.57 5.40
C LEU A 153 -1.50 -12.66 5.77
N SER A 154 -1.83 -13.64 6.61
CA SER A 154 -3.09 -13.69 7.36
C SER A 154 -2.90 -13.01 8.71
N PHE A 155 -3.84 -12.17 9.13
CA PHE A 155 -3.75 -11.49 10.44
C PHE A 155 -4.05 -12.40 11.64
N LYS A 156 -4.00 -13.71 11.44
CA LYS A 156 -4.01 -14.71 12.52
C LYS A 156 -2.61 -14.86 13.10
N LYS A 157 -2.50 -14.91 14.43
CA LYS A 157 -1.23 -14.84 15.14
C LYS A 157 -0.31 -16.08 14.99
N ASP A 158 -0.87 -17.28 14.79
CA ASP A 158 -0.10 -18.52 14.96
C ASP A 158 0.73 -18.95 13.75
N ASN A 159 0.39 -18.56 12.54
CA ASN A 159 1.19 -18.74 11.32
C ASN A 159 0.74 -17.72 10.27
N PRO A 160 1.30 -16.52 10.27
CA PRO A 160 0.80 -15.45 9.44
C PRO A 160 1.12 -15.63 7.95
N VAL A 161 2.24 -16.26 7.58
CA VAL A 161 2.69 -16.38 6.19
C VAL A 161 1.88 -17.45 5.47
N VAL A 162 1.08 -17.02 4.49
CA VAL A 162 0.25 -17.90 3.64
C VAL A 162 0.96 -18.21 2.33
N THR A 163 1.62 -17.22 1.75
CA THR A 163 2.35 -17.32 0.48
C THR A 163 3.65 -16.55 0.60
N ASP A 164 4.71 -17.06 0.01
CA ASP A 164 6.03 -16.43 -0.02
C ASP A 164 6.75 -16.85 -1.30
N ILE A 165 6.90 -15.93 -2.26
CA ILE A 165 7.51 -16.20 -3.57
C ILE A 165 8.61 -15.17 -3.80
N LYS A 166 9.85 -15.64 -4.00
CA LYS A 166 11.01 -14.81 -4.35
C LYS A 166 11.17 -14.70 -5.85
N TYR A 167 11.43 -13.50 -6.31
CA TYR A 167 11.71 -13.14 -7.70
C TYR A 167 13.10 -12.51 -7.78
N ASP A 168 14.09 -13.30 -8.21
CA ASP A 168 15.47 -12.83 -8.37
C ASP A 168 15.59 -11.93 -9.61
N ASN A 169 16.42 -10.89 -9.53
CA ASN A 169 16.64 -9.91 -10.60
C ASN A 169 15.34 -9.29 -11.14
N THR A 170 14.31 -9.21 -10.31
CA THR A 170 13.00 -8.67 -10.69
C THR A 170 12.57 -7.67 -9.65
N LEU A 171 12.22 -6.46 -10.08
CA LEU A 171 11.63 -5.46 -9.20
C LEU A 171 10.11 -5.47 -9.38
N LEU A 172 9.41 -5.97 -8.36
CA LEU A 172 7.97 -5.76 -8.20
C LEU A 172 7.75 -4.37 -7.61
N PHE A 173 6.77 -3.60 -8.10
CA PHE A 173 6.55 -2.23 -7.65
C PHE A 173 5.12 -1.91 -7.24
N ASP A 174 4.15 -2.78 -7.53
CA ASP A 174 2.76 -2.59 -7.14
C ASP A 174 2.07 -3.94 -6.96
N VAL A 175 1.16 -4.06 -5.97
CA VAL A 175 0.37 -5.25 -5.71
C VAL A 175 -1.08 -4.88 -5.41
N ILE A 176 -2.01 -5.60 -6.02
CA ILE A 176 -3.43 -5.35 -5.88
C ILE A 176 -4.17 -6.66 -5.63
N TYR A 177 -5.03 -6.71 -4.60
CA TYR A 177 -6.08 -7.70 -4.51
C TYR A 177 -7.15 -7.44 -5.55
N ASN A 178 -7.20 -8.25 -6.60
CA ASN A 178 -8.26 -8.21 -7.61
C ASN A 178 -9.58 -8.81 -7.08
N SER A 179 -9.46 -9.84 -6.23
CA SER A 179 -10.57 -10.46 -5.49
C SER A 179 -10.07 -10.98 -4.14
N SER A 180 -10.92 -11.65 -3.36
CA SER A 180 -10.50 -12.26 -2.09
C SER A 180 -9.51 -13.43 -2.26
N THR A 181 -9.38 -13.97 -3.47
CA THR A 181 -8.53 -15.13 -3.81
C THR A 181 -7.53 -14.86 -4.93
N SER A 182 -7.57 -13.68 -5.56
CA SER A 182 -6.70 -13.34 -6.69
C SER A 182 -5.91 -12.06 -6.41
N ILE A 183 -4.61 -12.12 -6.67
CA ILE A 183 -3.66 -11.03 -6.49
C ILE A 183 -2.95 -10.78 -7.81
N ILE A 184 -2.76 -9.52 -8.15
CA ILE A 184 -1.98 -9.05 -9.30
C ILE A 184 -0.77 -8.30 -8.75
N ALA A 185 0.42 -8.67 -9.19
CA ALA A 185 1.65 -7.93 -8.92
C ALA A 185 2.27 -7.44 -10.23
N TYR A 186 2.77 -6.21 -10.22
CA TYR A 186 3.39 -5.57 -11.38
C TYR A 186 4.90 -5.52 -11.22
N SER A 187 5.62 -5.76 -12.34
CA SER A 187 7.09 -5.74 -12.36
C SER A 187 7.65 -4.87 -13.48
N THR A 188 8.90 -4.42 -13.31
CA THR A 188 9.63 -3.66 -14.31
C THR A 188 10.32 -4.53 -15.38
N ASP A 189 10.37 -5.85 -15.20
CA ASP A 189 11.12 -6.74 -16.05
C ASP A 189 10.39 -7.09 -17.35
N PHE A 190 10.93 -6.63 -18.44
CA PHE A 190 10.60 -7.09 -19.80
C PHE A 190 11.36 -8.38 -20.12
N LYS A 191 11.01 -9.51 -19.54
CA LYS A 191 11.57 -10.79 -20.01
C LYS A 191 10.96 -11.15 -21.38
N LYS A 192 11.78 -11.13 -22.45
CA LYS A 192 11.43 -11.80 -23.71
C LYS A 192 11.14 -13.28 -23.41
N LYS A 193 9.87 -13.67 -23.34
CA LYS A 193 9.52 -15.08 -23.20
C LYS A 193 10.01 -15.86 -24.44
N LYS A 194 10.85 -16.85 -24.21
CA LYS A 194 10.98 -17.97 -25.15
C LYS A 194 9.62 -18.70 -25.16
N LYS A 195 8.92 -18.68 -26.32
CA LYS A 195 7.67 -19.40 -26.54
C LYS A 195 7.84 -20.88 -26.17
N LYS A 196 7.27 -21.33 -25.06
CA LYS A 196 6.80 -22.71 -24.92
C LYS A 196 5.36 -22.73 -25.44
N LYS A 197 5.10 -23.60 -26.43
CA LYS A 197 3.75 -23.82 -26.98
C LYS A 197 2.80 -24.23 -25.84
N GLY A 198 1.70 -23.49 -25.69
CA GLY A 198 0.51 -24.02 -25.06
C GLY A 198 -0.14 -23.26 -23.90
N HIS A 199 0.06 -21.94 -23.69
CA HIS A 199 -0.84 -21.16 -22.83
C HIS A 199 -1.04 -19.75 -23.41
N LYS A 200 -2.30 -19.31 -23.53
CA LYS A 200 -2.68 -17.94 -23.87
C LYS A 200 -2.37 -17.05 -22.66
N GLU A 201 -1.57 -16.05 -22.87
CA GLU A 201 -1.37 -14.95 -21.92
C GLU A 201 -1.81 -13.66 -22.61
N ASP A 202 -2.71 -12.92 -21.96
CA ASP A 202 -3.11 -11.60 -22.40
C ASP A 202 -2.05 -10.56 -22.02
N TYR A 203 -1.61 -9.79 -23.00
CA TYR A 203 -0.61 -8.73 -22.81
C TYR A 203 -1.30 -7.36 -22.85
N SER A 204 -1.11 -6.56 -21.83
CA SER A 204 -1.33 -5.12 -21.90
C SER A 204 0.01 -4.37 -21.99
N PHE A 205 0.01 -3.25 -22.70
CA PHE A 205 1.20 -2.45 -22.99
C PHE A 205 1.93 -2.01 -21.71
N GLY A 206 3.19 -2.41 -21.55
CA GLY A 206 4.17 -1.75 -20.69
C GLY A 206 4.41 -2.35 -19.29
N SER A 207 3.72 -3.41 -18.86
CA SER A 207 3.96 -4.09 -17.57
C SER A 207 3.68 -5.59 -17.66
N ASN A 208 4.54 -6.41 -17.05
CA ASN A 208 4.24 -7.83 -16.86
C ASN A 208 3.35 -7.99 -15.64
N THR A 209 2.18 -8.55 -15.82
CA THR A 209 1.24 -8.89 -14.76
C THR A 209 1.45 -10.33 -14.34
N LEU A 210 1.74 -10.57 -13.06
CA LEU A 210 1.77 -11.90 -12.47
C LEU A 210 0.48 -12.08 -11.68
N ALA A 211 -0.38 -13.00 -12.12
CA ALA A 211 -1.59 -13.35 -11.40
C ALA A 211 -1.40 -14.70 -10.68
N HIS A 212 -1.77 -14.75 -9.41
CA HIS A 212 -1.90 -15.96 -8.62
C HIS A 212 -3.35 -16.16 -8.20
N GLU A 213 -3.91 -17.31 -8.52
CA GLU A 213 -5.19 -17.79 -8.02
C GLU A 213 -5.03 -18.60 -6.73
#